data_50ca89ebf090116608d7abd709cccdba
#
_entry.id   50ca89ebf090116608d7abd709cccdba
#
_cell.length_a   1.000
_cell.length_b   1.000
_cell.length_c   1.000
_cell.angle_alpha   90.00
_cell.angle_beta   90.00
_cell.angle_gamma   90.00
#
_symmetry.space_group_name_H-M   'P 1'
#
loop_
_entity.id
_entity.type
_entity.pdbx_description
1 polymer ?
#
loop_
_entity_poly.entity_id
_entity_poly.type
_entity_poly.pdbx_seq_one_letter_code
_entity_poly.pdbx_strand_id
1 'polypeptide(L)'
;MIRALDIALSAVGLVVGSPLLIVLWAWGWFESRSPLIRQVRVGRDQRPFELVKFRTMRLGTADLPTHMVDANAVTPFGRFLRRSKLDELPQLWNVLKGEMSLVGPRPCLPTQSELVAERAALGVFSVRPGITGVAQLSGVDMSMPRRLAEVDAGMIRDLGLGLYLRCIFATALGRGSGDRVRS
;
A
#
# COMPACT_ATOMS: atom_id res chain seq x y z
N MET A 1 -12.14 -18.05 2.53
CA MET A 1 -11.44 -17.97 3.83
C MET A 1 -10.61 -16.69 3.96
N ILE A 2 -9.63 -16.39 3.09
CA ILE A 2 -8.81 -15.14 3.14
C ILE A 2 -9.70 -13.88 3.19
N ARG A 3 -10.74 -13.78 2.37
CA ARG A 3 -11.61 -12.60 2.36
C ARG A 3 -12.34 -12.36 3.70
N ALA A 4 -12.75 -13.41 4.40
CA ALA A 4 -13.37 -13.27 5.72
C ALA A 4 -12.36 -12.72 6.74
N LEU A 5 -11.10 -13.16 6.67
CA LEU A 5 -10.01 -12.63 7.50
C LEU A 5 -9.68 -11.16 7.14
N ASP A 6 -9.65 -10.82 5.85
CA ASP A 6 -9.49 -9.42 5.41
C ASP A 6 -10.52 -8.51 6.08
N ILE A 7 -11.80 -8.90 6.01
CA ILE A 7 -12.90 -8.11 6.58
C ILE A 7 -12.78 -8.03 8.10
N ALA A 8 -12.61 -9.17 8.77
CA ALA A 8 -12.55 -9.21 10.23
C ALA A 8 -11.37 -8.41 10.78
N LEU A 9 -10.15 -8.64 10.25
CA LEU A 9 -8.95 -7.95 10.71
C LEU A 9 -8.97 -6.46 10.37
N SER A 10 -9.51 -6.08 9.20
CA SER A 10 -9.63 -4.66 8.84
C SER A 10 -10.66 -3.93 9.68
N ALA A 11 -11.81 -4.56 9.97
CA ALA A 11 -12.82 -3.99 10.85
C ALA A 11 -12.28 -3.79 12.28
N VAL A 12 -11.66 -4.83 12.85
CA VAL A 12 -11.00 -4.74 14.16
C VAL A 12 -9.90 -3.67 14.14
N GLY A 13 -9.05 -3.65 13.11
CA GLY A 13 -7.97 -2.67 12.96
C GLY A 13 -8.48 -1.23 12.90
N LEU A 14 -9.59 -0.97 12.21
CA LEU A 14 -10.20 0.36 12.17
C LEU A 14 -10.86 0.75 13.49
N VAL A 15 -11.59 -0.17 14.15
CA VAL A 15 -12.25 0.10 15.42
C VAL A 15 -11.22 0.34 16.52
N VAL A 16 -10.29 -0.59 16.72
CA VAL A 16 -9.24 -0.48 17.75
C VAL A 16 -8.25 0.66 17.43
N GLY A 17 -7.92 0.85 16.15
CA GLY A 17 -7.03 1.92 15.69
C GLY A 17 -7.69 3.31 15.62
N SER A 18 -9.02 3.41 15.78
CA SER A 18 -9.74 4.68 15.59
C SER A 18 -9.23 5.84 16.46
N PRO A 19 -8.87 5.69 17.76
CA PRO A 19 -8.31 6.80 18.53
C PRO A 19 -7.00 7.31 17.93
N LEU A 20 -6.12 6.38 17.48
CA LEU A 20 -4.86 6.75 16.83
C LEU A 20 -5.13 7.45 15.49
N LEU A 21 -6.04 6.91 14.67
CA LEU A 21 -6.42 7.51 13.39
C LEU A 21 -6.94 8.93 13.55
N ILE A 22 -7.74 9.20 14.58
CA ILE A 22 -8.26 10.55 14.90
C ILE A 22 -7.10 11.49 15.27
N VAL A 23 -6.17 11.05 16.11
CA VAL A 23 -5.00 11.86 16.50
C VAL A 23 -4.13 12.18 15.29
N LEU A 24 -3.83 11.18 14.45
CA LEU A 24 -3.04 11.38 13.23
C LEU A 24 -3.75 12.28 12.23
N TRP A 25 -5.07 12.14 12.11
CA TRP A 25 -5.88 12.99 11.24
C TRP A 25 -5.86 14.44 11.73
N ALA A 26 -6.04 14.67 13.02
CA ALA A 26 -5.98 16.00 13.62
C ALA A 26 -4.60 16.64 13.42
N TRP A 27 -3.52 15.89 13.65
CA TRP A 27 -2.16 16.39 13.42
C TRP A 27 -1.95 16.77 11.95
N GLY A 28 -2.31 15.88 11.02
CA GLY A 28 -2.22 16.18 9.59
C GLY A 28 -3.08 17.36 9.15
N TRP A 29 -4.20 17.60 9.83
CA TRP A 29 -5.03 18.79 9.60
C TRP A 29 -4.31 20.08 9.99
N PHE A 30 -3.62 20.10 11.12
CA PHE A 30 -2.81 21.27 11.52
C PHE A 30 -1.64 21.52 10.57
N GLU A 31 -1.02 20.46 10.03
CA GLU A 31 0.13 20.60 9.13
C GLU A 31 -0.26 21.06 7.71
N SER A 32 -1.30 20.48 7.14
CA SER A 32 -1.59 20.63 5.71
C SER A 32 -3.03 21.02 5.36
N ARG A 33 -3.94 21.11 6.36
CA ARG A 33 -5.39 21.26 6.14
C ARG A 33 -6.03 20.17 5.26
N SER A 34 -5.25 19.17 4.84
CA SER A 34 -5.67 18.07 3.99
C SER A 34 -4.96 16.77 4.41
N PRO A 35 -5.36 16.16 5.55
CA PRO A 35 -4.64 15.06 6.17
C PRO A 35 -4.64 13.77 5.36
N LEU A 36 -5.64 13.57 4.51
CA LEU A 36 -5.76 12.39 3.65
C LEU A 36 -5.49 12.74 2.19
N ILE A 37 -4.99 11.77 1.45
CA ILE A 37 -4.87 11.81 0.00
C ILE A 37 -5.58 10.60 -0.60
N ARG A 38 -6.26 10.82 -1.71
CA ARG A 38 -6.83 9.78 -2.56
C ARG A 38 -6.02 9.72 -3.84
N GLN A 39 -5.67 8.52 -4.26
CA GLN A 39 -4.81 8.31 -5.41
C GLN A 39 -5.33 7.14 -6.23
N VAL A 40 -5.56 7.38 -7.53
CA VAL A 40 -6.03 6.33 -8.43
C VAL A 40 -4.94 5.28 -8.60
N ARG A 41 -5.29 4.02 -8.41
CA ARG A 41 -4.42 2.86 -8.52
C ARG A 41 -5.06 1.78 -9.38
N VAL A 42 -4.21 0.91 -9.94
CA VAL A 42 -4.66 -0.27 -10.68
C VAL A 42 -4.99 -1.38 -9.68
N GLY A 43 -6.24 -1.83 -9.72
CA GLY A 43 -6.75 -2.89 -8.87
C GLY A 43 -6.86 -4.23 -9.58
N ARG A 44 -7.68 -5.12 -9.01
CA ARG A 44 -8.02 -6.42 -9.60
C ARG A 44 -8.68 -6.25 -10.97
N ASP A 45 -8.39 -7.16 -11.89
CA ASP A 45 -8.88 -7.14 -13.27
C ASP A 45 -8.58 -5.81 -13.98
N GLN A 46 -7.47 -5.15 -13.57
CA GLN A 46 -7.03 -3.82 -14.02
C GLN A 46 -8.06 -2.71 -13.81
N ARG A 47 -9.07 -2.91 -12.97
CA ARG A 47 -10.06 -1.89 -12.66
C ARG A 47 -9.44 -0.82 -11.75
N PRO A 48 -9.57 0.46 -12.10
CA PRO A 48 -9.05 1.52 -11.24
C PRO A 48 -9.86 1.62 -9.93
N PHE A 49 -9.18 1.98 -8.85
CA PHE A 49 -9.81 2.30 -7.57
C PHE A 49 -9.09 3.46 -6.88
N GLU A 50 -9.74 4.13 -5.94
CA GLU A 50 -9.14 5.20 -5.14
C GLU A 50 -8.52 4.64 -3.86
N LEU A 51 -7.21 4.60 -3.82
CA LEU A 51 -6.44 4.26 -2.62
C LEU A 51 -6.44 5.44 -1.66
N VAL A 52 -6.80 5.22 -0.40
CA VAL A 52 -6.82 6.23 0.67
C VAL A 52 -5.63 6.05 1.59
N LYS A 53 -4.85 7.11 1.81
CA LYS A 53 -3.75 7.11 2.78
C LYS A 53 -3.58 8.48 3.45
N PHE A 54 -2.84 8.54 4.56
CA PHE A 54 -2.43 9.83 5.11
C PHE A 54 -1.47 10.54 4.16
N ARG A 55 -1.60 11.86 4.11
CA ARG A 55 -0.71 12.72 3.34
C ARG A 55 0.65 12.79 4.01
N THR A 56 1.68 12.45 3.28
CA THR A 56 3.07 12.46 3.77
C THR A 56 3.95 13.47 3.02
N MET A 57 3.41 14.09 1.98
CA MET A 57 4.10 15.05 1.12
C MET A 57 3.40 16.40 1.14
N ARG A 58 4.14 17.47 0.81
CA ARG A 58 3.63 18.83 0.70
C ARG A 58 2.52 18.91 -0.35
N LEU A 59 1.59 19.84 -0.16
CA LEU A 59 0.57 20.15 -1.15
C LEU A 59 1.23 20.58 -2.47
N GLY A 60 0.66 20.16 -3.59
CA GLY A 60 1.20 20.45 -4.93
C GLY A 60 2.32 19.53 -5.39
N THR A 61 2.75 18.54 -4.57
CA THR A 61 3.68 17.51 -5.04
C THR A 61 3.01 16.69 -6.15
N ALA A 62 3.73 16.51 -7.28
CA ALA A 62 3.24 15.76 -8.43
C ALA A 62 2.89 14.30 -8.05
N ASP A 63 1.85 13.76 -8.68
CA ASP A 63 1.42 12.37 -8.50
C ASP A 63 2.32 11.42 -9.32
N LEU A 64 3.52 11.21 -8.81
CA LEU A 64 4.56 10.36 -9.41
C LEU A 64 4.79 9.11 -8.54
N PRO A 65 5.38 8.04 -9.12
CA PRO A 65 5.90 6.94 -8.34
C PRO A 65 6.87 7.43 -7.27
N THR A 66 6.76 6.90 -6.06
CA THR A 66 7.49 7.43 -4.89
C THR A 66 9.01 7.50 -5.09
N HIS A 67 9.59 6.53 -5.83
CA HIS A 67 11.02 6.51 -6.15
C HIS A 67 11.46 7.62 -7.13
N MET A 68 10.52 8.34 -7.75
CA MET A 68 10.79 9.48 -8.65
C MET A 68 10.56 10.84 -7.98
N VAL A 69 10.08 10.87 -6.74
CA VAL A 69 9.77 12.09 -6.00
C VAL A 69 10.99 12.52 -5.17
N ASP A 70 11.26 13.84 -5.13
CA ASP A 70 12.29 14.43 -4.29
C ASP A 70 12.00 14.18 -2.80
N ALA A 71 13.03 13.75 -2.06
CA ALA A 71 12.96 13.53 -0.62
C ALA A 71 12.53 14.79 0.16
N ASN A 72 12.86 15.99 -0.34
CA ASN A 72 12.46 17.27 0.26
C ASN A 72 10.96 17.55 0.19
N ALA A 73 10.21 16.83 -0.67
CA ALA A 73 8.77 16.94 -0.72
C ALA A 73 8.08 16.29 0.49
N VAL A 74 8.78 15.38 1.20
CA VAL A 74 8.24 14.67 2.36
C VAL A 74 8.31 15.56 3.60
N THR A 75 7.17 15.79 4.25
CA THR A 75 7.10 16.60 5.47
C THR A 75 7.73 15.86 6.68
N PRO A 76 8.13 16.56 7.76
CA PRO A 76 8.60 15.91 8.99
C PRO A 76 7.61 14.90 9.54
N PHE A 77 6.32 15.25 9.61
CA PHE A 77 5.25 14.36 10.02
C PHE A 77 5.09 13.19 9.02
N GLY A 78 5.18 13.47 7.72
CA GLY A 78 5.15 12.45 6.67
C GLY A 78 6.29 11.45 6.80
N ARG A 79 7.50 11.88 7.18
CA ARG A 79 8.62 10.96 7.47
C ARG A 79 8.32 10.03 8.64
N PHE A 80 7.75 10.57 9.72
CA PHE A 80 7.30 9.77 10.86
C PHE A 80 6.26 8.73 10.44
N LEU A 81 5.22 9.15 9.70
CA LEU A 81 4.16 8.25 9.23
C LEU A 81 4.70 7.12 8.35
N ARG A 82 5.57 7.43 7.37
CA ARG A 82 6.18 6.42 6.47
C ARG A 82 7.08 5.45 7.23
N ARG A 83 7.88 5.94 8.16
CA ARG A 83 8.77 5.10 8.96
C ARG A 83 7.99 4.12 9.85
N SER A 84 6.86 4.57 10.40
CA SER A 84 5.97 3.74 11.22
C SER A 84 4.92 2.98 10.40
N LYS A 85 4.82 3.20 9.07
CA LYS A 85 3.79 2.67 8.16
C LYS A 85 2.36 3.07 8.54
N LEU A 86 2.20 4.07 9.41
CA LEU A 86 0.89 4.57 9.85
C LEU A 86 0.14 5.30 8.74
N ASP A 87 0.86 5.79 7.72
CA ASP A 87 0.25 6.41 6.54
C ASP A 87 -0.65 5.44 5.75
N GLU A 88 -0.43 4.15 5.88
CA GLU A 88 -1.18 3.13 5.15
C GLU A 88 -2.42 2.61 5.92
N LEU A 89 -2.61 2.98 7.20
CA LEU A 89 -3.76 2.52 8.00
C LEU A 89 -5.12 2.84 7.36
N PRO A 90 -5.35 4.00 6.71
CA PRO A 90 -6.63 4.26 6.05
C PRO A 90 -6.96 3.28 4.92
N GLN A 91 -5.97 2.55 4.37
CA GLN A 91 -6.20 1.52 3.35
C GLN A 91 -7.03 0.33 3.87
N LEU A 92 -7.12 0.13 5.20
CA LEU A 92 -8.05 -0.84 5.78
C LEU A 92 -9.49 -0.59 5.34
N TRP A 93 -9.85 0.66 5.06
CA TRP A 93 -11.14 1.01 4.45
C TRP A 93 -11.27 0.47 3.02
N ASN A 94 -10.22 0.56 2.20
CA ASN A 94 -10.22 -0.04 0.85
C ASN A 94 -10.34 -1.57 0.93
N VAL A 95 -9.75 -2.18 1.96
CA VAL A 95 -9.91 -3.62 2.20
C VAL A 95 -11.38 -3.94 2.53
N LEU A 96 -12.05 -3.21 3.42
CA LEU A 96 -13.47 -3.43 3.73
C LEU A 96 -14.36 -3.26 2.51
N LYS A 97 -14.13 -2.24 1.67
CA LYS A 97 -14.83 -2.03 0.41
C LYS A 97 -14.64 -3.17 -0.61
N GLY A 98 -13.61 -3.99 -0.44
CA GLY A 98 -13.30 -5.07 -1.36
C GLY A 98 -12.41 -4.68 -2.54
N GLU A 99 -11.86 -3.47 -2.53
CA GLU A 99 -10.90 -2.99 -3.52
C GLU A 99 -9.51 -3.58 -3.31
N MET A 100 -9.17 -3.87 -2.04
CA MET A 100 -7.89 -4.43 -1.60
C MET A 100 -8.05 -5.68 -0.72
N SER A 101 -6.95 -6.36 -0.47
CA SER A 101 -6.71 -7.37 0.56
C SER A 101 -5.63 -6.86 1.52
N LEU A 102 -5.49 -7.46 2.69
CA LEU A 102 -4.34 -7.17 3.56
C LEU A 102 -3.04 -7.65 2.93
N VAL A 103 -3.07 -8.81 2.25
CA VAL A 103 -1.91 -9.41 1.59
C VAL A 103 -2.17 -9.53 0.09
N GLY A 104 -1.26 -8.98 -0.71
CA GLY A 104 -1.34 -8.98 -2.17
C GLY A 104 -0.23 -8.15 -2.82
N PRO A 105 -0.18 -8.10 -4.15
CA PRO A 105 0.72 -7.20 -4.88
C PRO A 105 0.45 -5.73 -4.51
N ARG A 106 1.50 -4.93 -4.29
CA ARG A 106 1.31 -3.50 -4.00
C ARG A 106 0.66 -2.80 -5.20
N PRO A 107 -0.41 -1.99 -5.02
CA PRO A 107 -1.10 -1.35 -6.13
C PRO A 107 -0.22 -0.30 -6.83
N CYS A 108 -0.06 -0.41 -8.16
CA CYS A 108 0.71 0.51 -8.99
C CYS A 108 -0.14 1.69 -9.49
N LEU A 109 0.53 2.76 -9.93
CA LEU A 109 -0.12 3.85 -10.65
C LEU A 109 -0.46 3.42 -12.09
N PRO A 110 -1.55 3.93 -12.69
CA PRO A 110 -1.85 3.70 -14.10
C PRO A 110 -0.74 4.18 -15.05
N THR A 111 0.03 5.20 -14.63
CA THR A 111 1.15 5.78 -15.39
C THR A 111 2.40 4.91 -15.41
N GLN A 112 2.47 3.85 -14.60
CA GLN A 112 3.58 2.89 -14.58
C GLN A 112 3.37 1.80 -15.65
N SER A 113 3.34 2.21 -16.92
CA SER A 113 2.96 1.38 -18.07
C SER A 113 3.78 0.08 -18.19
N GLU A 114 5.08 0.14 -17.97
CA GLU A 114 5.95 -1.03 -18.00
C GLU A 114 5.56 -2.05 -16.91
N LEU A 115 5.38 -1.60 -15.67
CA LEU A 115 4.97 -2.48 -14.58
C LEU A 115 3.56 -3.07 -14.81
N VAL A 116 2.65 -2.27 -15.37
CA VAL A 116 1.30 -2.73 -15.71
C VAL A 116 1.38 -3.83 -16.78
N ALA A 117 2.20 -3.64 -17.83
CA ALA A 117 2.38 -4.64 -18.90
C ALA A 117 2.98 -5.95 -18.38
N GLU A 118 4.06 -5.88 -17.58
CA GLU A 118 4.72 -7.05 -17.00
C GLU A 118 3.77 -7.83 -16.06
N ARG A 119 3.03 -7.13 -15.20
CA ARG A 119 2.03 -7.76 -14.33
C ARG A 119 0.86 -8.36 -15.09
N ALA A 120 0.41 -7.72 -16.16
CA ALA A 120 -0.65 -8.24 -17.02
C ALA A 120 -0.22 -9.54 -17.69
N ALA A 121 0.99 -9.57 -18.25
CA ALA A 121 1.57 -10.76 -18.91
C ALA A 121 1.67 -11.97 -17.96
N LEU A 122 1.95 -11.73 -16.68
CA LEU A 122 2.09 -12.77 -15.66
C LEU A 122 0.79 -13.02 -14.85
N GLY A 123 -0.35 -12.43 -15.23
CA GLY A 123 -1.65 -12.64 -14.59
C GLY A 123 -1.77 -12.09 -13.16
N VAL A 124 -0.91 -11.14 -12.77
CA VAL A 124 -0.86 -10.59 -11.41
C VAL A 124 -2.18 -9.89 -11.03
N PHE A 125 -2.90 -9.33 -12.00
CA PHE A 125 -4.17 -8.65 -11.75
C PHE A 125 -5.37 -9.57 -11.48
N SER A 126 -5.18 -10.90 -11.44
CA SER A 126 -6.24 -11.85 -11.07
C SER A 126 -6.65 -11.76 -9.60
N VAL A 127 -5.81 -11.19 -8.75
CA VAL A 127 -6.06 -11.00 -7.32
C VAL A 127 -6.21 -9.53 -6.94
N ARG A 128 -6.74 -9.27 -5.74
CA ARG A 128 -6.78 -7.91 -5.18
C ARG A 128 -5.37 -7.46 -4.81
N PRO A 129 -5.02 -6.16 -5.02
CA PRO A 129 -3.80 -5.61 -4.48
C PRO A 129 -3.80 -5.65 -2.95
N GLY A 130 -2.61 -5.68 -2.35
CA GLY A 130 -2.43 -5.78 -0.91
C GLY A 130 -1.80 -4.55 -0.25
N ILE A 131 -2.02 -4.41 1.06
CA ILE A 131 -1.28 -3.47 1.91
C ILE A 131 0.15 -3.98 2.09
N THR A 132 0.32 -5.28 2.29
CA THR A 132 1.62 -5.95 2.36
C THR A 132 1.70 -7.13 1.39
N GLY A 133 2.92 -7.61 1.14
CA GLY A 133 3.16 -8.76 0.28
C GLY A 133 4.63 -9.16 0.24
N VAL A 134 4.91 -10.27 -0.44
CA VAL A 134 6.26 -10.85 -0.49
C VAL A 134 7.28 -9.87 -1.06
N ALA A 135 6.93 -9.13 -2.12
CA ALA A 135 7.83 -8.16 -2.74
C ALA A 135 8.25 -7.06 -1.74
N GLN A 136 7.28 -6.47 -1.01
CA GLN A 136 7.56 -5.44 0.00
C GLN A 136 8.45 -5.99 1.13
N LEU A 137 8.23 -7.25 1.55
CA LEU A 137 9.03 -7.91 2.59
C LEU A 137 10.43 -8.27 2.12
N SER A 138 10.62 -8.50 0.82
CA SER A 138 11.91 -8.83 0.20
C SER A 138 12.67 -7.60 -0.32
N GLY A 139 12.13 -6.39 -0.16
CA GLY A 139 12.75 -5.16 -0.61
C GLY A 139 12.75 -4.97 -2.13
N VAL A 140 11.92 -5.71 -2.87
CA VAL A 140 11.71 -5.52 -4.31
C VAL A 140 10.64 -4.45 -4.50
N ASP A 141 10.97 -3.39 -5.21
CA ASP A 141 10.10 -2.23 -5.40
C ASP A 141 9.78 -1.94 -6.88
N MET A 142 9.01 -0.89 -7.13
CA MET A 142 8.51 -0.54 -8.45
C MET A 142 9.57 0.03 -9.40
N SER A 143 10.82 0.20 -8.97
CA SER A 143 11.94 0.56 -9.83
C SER A 143 12.49 -0.64 -10.65
N MET A 144 12.04 -1.84 -10.31
CA MET A 144 12.39 -3.10 -10.97
C MET A 144 11.12 -3.81 -11.51
N PRO A 145 10.44 -3.29 -12.54
CA PRO A 145 9.11 -3.72 -12.97
C PRO A 145 8.99 -5.22 -13.24
N ARG A 146 9.89 -5.75 -14.05
CA ARG A 146 9.91 -7.19 -14.41
C ARG A 146 10.13 -8.07 -13.18
N ARG A 147 11.15 -7.77 -12.38
CA ARG A 147 11.47 -8.54 -11.17
C ARG A 147 10.32 -8.49 -10.16
N LEU A 148 9.70 -7.33 -10.01
CA LEU A 148 8.54 -7.16 -9.15
C LEU A 148 7.36 -8.02 -9.62
N ALA A 149 7.06 -8.00 -10.92
CA ALA A 149 5.98 -8.81 -11.49
C ALA A 149 6.22 -10.32 -11.32
N GLU A 150 7.47 -10.79 -11.47
CA GLU A 150 7.86 -12.19 -11.22
C GLU A 150 7.64 -12.60 -9.76
N VAL A 151 8.06 -11.76 -8.80
CA VAL A 151 7.87 -12.01 -7.36
C VAL A 151 6.38 -12.00 -7.00
N ASP A 152 5.61 -11.05 -7.53
CA ASP A 152 4.17 -10.99 -7.30
C ASP A 152 3.46 -12.22 -7.87
N ALA A 153 3.79 -12.67 -9.08
CA ALA A 153 3.23 -13.88 -9.67
C ALA A 153 3.59 -15.14 -8.87
N GLY A 154 4.82 -15.22 -8.35
CA GLY A 154 5.23 -16.29 -7.43
C GLY A 154 4.40 -16.30 -6.16
N MET A 155 4.25 -15.14 -5.53
CA MET A 155 3.41 -14.98 -4.34
C MET A 155 1.96 -15.45 -4.59
N ILE A 156 1.38 -15.11 -5.74
CA ILE A 156 -0.01 -15.49 -6.07
C ILE A 156 -0.18 -17.00 -6.18
N ARG A 157 0.79 -17.70 -6.80
CA ARG A 157 0.78 -19.16 -6.88
C ARG A 157 0.80 -19.83 -5.51
N ASP A 158 1.56 -19.26 -4.59
CA ASP A 158 1.77 -19.80 -3.24
C ASP A 158 0.80 -19.22 -2.20
N LEU A 159 -0.15 -18.37 -2.62
CA LEU A 159 -1.04 -17.63 -1.73
C LEU A 159 -2.04 -18.56 -1.04
N GLY A 160 -1.67 -19.02 0.14
CA GLY A 160 -2.50 -19.76 1.07
C GLY A 160 -2.55 -19.07 2.43
N LEU A 161 -3.29 -19.65 3.37
CA LEU A 161 -3.45 -19.11 4.72
C LEU A 161 -2.10 -18.93 5.43
N GLY A 162 -1.18 -19.88 5.27
CA GLY A 162 0.14 -19.82 5.89
C GLY A 162 0.95 -18.62 5.42
N LEU A 163 1.07 -18.40 4.09
CA LEU A 163 1.77 -17.25 3.53
C LEU A 163 1.07 -15.93 3.92
N TYR A 164 -0.27 -15.90 3.88
CA TYR A 164 -1.07 -14.75 4.28
C TYR A 164 -0.75 -14.31 5.72
N LEU A 165 -0.82 -15.22 6.69
CA LEU A 165 -0.51 -14.92 8.09
C LEU A 165 0.96 -14.52 8.27
N ARG A 166 1.89 -15.22 7.60
CA ARG A 166 3.32 -14.88 7.64
C ARG A 166 3.59 -13.46 7.18
N CYS A 167 2.94 -13.00 6.09
CA CYS A 167 3.10 -11.62 5.61
C CYS A 167 2.57 -10.61 6.62
N ILE A 168 1.40 -10.86 7.22
CA ILE A 168 0.82 -9.97 8.24
C ILE A 168 1.74 -9.87 9.45
N PHE A 169 2.17 -10.99 10.02
CA PHE A 169 3.05 -11.00 11.20
C PHE A 169 4.40 -10.33 10.89
N ALA A 170 5.00 -10.62 9.74
CA ALA A 170 6.27 -9.98 9.36
C ALA A 170 6.12 -8.45 9.27
N THR A 171 5.01 -7.97 8.72
CA THR A 171 4.72 -6.54 8.61
C THR A 171 4.46 -5.91 9.98
N ALA A 172 3.69 -6.57 10.84
CA ALA A 172 3.42 -6.11 12.21
C ALA A 172 4.70 -6.03 13.06
N LEU A 173 5.69 -6.90 12.81
CA LEU A 173 7.03 -6.86 13.41
C LEU A 173 7.96 -5.81 12.75
N GLY A 174 7.43 -4.95 11.89
CA GLY A 174 8.19 -3.87 11.26
C GLY A 174 9.03 -4.30 10.06
N ARG A 175 8.95 -5.56 9.60
CA ARG A 175 9.66 -6.00 8.40
C ARG A 175 9.05 -5.40 7.13
N GLY A 176 9.86 -5.34 6.08
CA GLY A 176 9.49 -4.79 4.79
C GLY A 176 9.78 -3.29 4.66
N SER A 177 10.12 -2.88 3.46
CA SER A 177 10.34 -1.47 3.12
C SER A 177 8.99 -0.81 2.83
N GLY A 178 8.73 0.32 3.51
CA GLY A 178 7.72 1.28 3.08
C GLY A 178 8.11 1.93 1.74
N ASP A 179 7.32 2.89 1.29
CA ASP A 179 7.63 3.69 0.10
C ASP A 179 8.99 4.40 0.26
N ARG A 180 10.04 3.88 -0.39
CA ARG A 180 11.36 4.53 -0.41
C ARG A 180 11.30 5.73 -1.35
N VAL A 181 11.68 6.89 -0.84
CA VAL A 181 11.95 8.10 -1.63
C VAL A 181 13.43 8.09 -1.99
N ARG A 182 13.81 8.60 -3.15
CA ARG A 182 15.23 8.80 -3.48
C ARG A 182 15.87 9.69 -2.41
N SER A 183 16.92 9.19 -1.79
CA SER A 183 17.87 9.97 -0.96
C SER A 183 18.77 10.80 -1.86
#